data_7e6db5e244d2d5848db845f3547daefa
#
_entry.id   7e6db5e244d2d5848db845f3547daefa
#
_cell.length_a   1.000
_cell.length_b   1.000
_cell.length_c   1.000
_cell.angle_alpha   90.00
_cell.angle_beta   90.00
_cell.angle_gamma   90.00
#
_symmetry.space_group_name_H-M   'P 1'
#
loop_
_entity.id
_entity.type
_entity.pdbx_description
1 polymer ?
#
loop_
_entity_poly.entity_id
_entity_poly.type
_entity_poly.pdbx_seq_one_letter_code
_entity_poly.pdbx_strand_id
1 'polypeptide(L)'
;FEQTAGPFYEKQDTNGAWICAFVAEQRHMNGAGFMHGGCLMTFADAALFTIARNEMRDSYGVTMNLAGDFLAAGKVGQRIEGRGEVTRGGGKTVFVRGIVTGDGTPLLSFSGIIRKTGKRADRIGD
;
A
#
# COMPACT_ATOMS: atom_id res chain seq x y z
N PHE A 1 7.75 11.95 0.10
CA PHE A 1 7.14 11.37 1.28
C PHE A 1 7.65 9.96 1.56
N GLU A 2 7.81 9.15 0.53
CA GLU A 2 8.41 7.82 0.67
C GLU A 2 9.87 7.89 1.12
N GLN A 3 10.53 9.02 0.96
CA GLN A 3 11.90 9.20 1.42
C GLN A 3 12.01 9.15 2.95
N THR A 4 10.93 9.51 3.67
CA THR A 4 10.91 9.46 5.13
C THR A 4 10.27 8.19 5.66
N ALA A 5 9.23 7.69 5.00
CA ALA A 5 8.51 6.48 5.43
C ALA A 5 9.03 5.21 4.77
N GLY A 6 9.49 5.29 3.51
CA GLY A 6 10.04 4.16 2.78
C GLY A 6 11.50 3.86 3.10
N PRO A 7 12.17 3.07 2.26
CA PRO A 7 11.64 2.52 1.01
C PRO A 7 10.66 1.37 1.22
N PHE A 8 9.70 1.29 0.32
CA PHE A 8 8.76 0.17 0.27
C PHE A 8 9.13 -0.70 -0.94
N TYR A 9 8.99 -2.00 -0.79
CA TYR A 9 9.37 -2.98 -1.79
C TYR A 9 8.13 -3.69 -2.32
N GLU A 10 8.19 -4.11 -3.57
CA GLU A 10 7.15 -4.91 -4.20
C GLU A 10 7.70 -6.28 -4.53
N LYS A 11 6.89 -7.31 -4.31
CA LYS A 11 7.24 -8.67 -4.70
C LYS A 11 5.98 -9.41 -5.13
N GLN A 12 6.17 -10.48 -5.89
CA GLN A 12 5.09 -11.39 -6.27
C GLN A 12 5.18 -12.65 -5.42
N ASP A 13 4.03 -13.13 -4.94
CA ASP A 13 3.99 -14.42 -4.25
C ASP A 13 3.89 -15.56 -5.28
N THR A 14 3.84 -16.79 -4.79
CA THR A 14 3.78 -17.97 -5.65
C THR A 14 2.52 -18.06 -6.49
N ASN A 15 1.47 -17.35 -6.11
CA ASN A 15 0.20 -17.29 -6.85
C ASN A 15 0.14 -16.11 -7.83
N GLY A 16 1.21 -15.33 -7.91
CA GLY A 16 1.26 -14.17 -8.79
C GLY A 16 0.69 -12.88 -8.21
N ALA A 17 0.22 -12.89 -6.97
CA ALA A 17 -0.29 -11.69 -6.32
C ALA A 17 0.85 -10.76 -5.93
N TRP A 18 0.64 -9.46 -6.10
CA TRP A 18 1.64 -8.45 -5.76
C TRP A 18 1.49 -8.05 -4.29
N ILE A 19 2.61 -7.96 -3.61
CA ILE A 19 2.70 -7.65 -2.19
C ILE A 19 3.63 -6.47 -2.00
N CYS A 20 3.20 -5.50 -1.20
CA CYS A 20 4.05 -4.38 -0.78
C CYS A 20 4.64 -4.72 0.58
N ALA A 21 5.90 -4.39 0.82
CA ALA A 21 6.58 -4.78 2.07
C ALA A 21 7.65 -3.80 2.50
N PHE A 22 7.91 -3.73 3.79
CA PHE A 22 9.09 -3.08 4.36
C PHE A 22 9.37 -3.66 5.75
N VAL A 23 10.56 -3.38 6.27
CA VAL A 23 10.91 -3.75 7.65
C VAL A 23 10.76 -2.53 8.54
N ALA A 24 10.01 -2.67 9.62
CA ALA A 24 9.76 -1.59 10.55
C ALA A 24 11.05 -1.20 11.30
N GLU A 25 11.38 0.07 11.28
CA GLU A 25 12.56 0.64 11.91
C GLU A 25 12.16 1.65 12.99
N GLN A 26 13.14 2.04 13.79
CA GLN A 26 12.91 3.00 14.88
C GLN A 26 12.29 4.30 14.38
N ARG A 27 12.68 4.78 13.20
CA ARG A 27 12.15 6.03 12.61
C ARG A 27 10.66 5.96 12.27
N HIS A 28 10.08 4.76 12.24
CA HIS A 28 8.65 4.55 12.00
C HIS A 28 7.82 4.59 13.28
N MET A 29 8.47 4.68 14.43
CA MET A 29 7.82 4.54 15.73
C MET A 29 7.47 5.90 16.33
N ASN A 30 6.40 5.91 17.14
CA ASN A 30 6.07 7.07 17.97
C ASN A 30 6.85 7.02 19.29
N GLY A 31 6.64 8.01 20.16
CA GLY A 31 7.34 8.10 21.44
C GLY A 31 7.06 6.96 22.41
N ALA A 32 5.98 6.21 22.20
CA ALA A 32 5.63 5.06 23.04
C ALA A 32 6.20 3.74 22.53
N GLY A 33 6.94 3.75 21.42
CA GLY A 33 7.58 2.56 20.85
C GLY A 33 6.68 1.77 19.88
N PHE A 34 5.56 2.33 19.50
CA PHE A 34 4.65 1.72 18.51
C PHE A 34 4.70 2.48 17.20
N MET A 35 4.43 1.76 16.10
CA MET A 35 4.45 2.38 14.79
C MET A 35 3.40 3.49 14.68
N HIS A 36 3.80 4.63 14.11
CA HIS A 36 2.87 5.71 13.82
C HIS A 36 1.75 5.23 12.90
N GLY A 37 0.50 5.60 13.27
CA GLY A 37 -0.66 5.34 12.42
C GLY A 37 -0.52 5.98 11.05
N GLY A 38 0.07 7.19 10.99
CA GLY A 38 0.35 7.85 9.72
C GLY A 38 1.32 7.07 8.84
N CYS A 39 2.29 6.38 9.43
CA CYS A 39 3.21 5.53 8.68
C CYS A 39 2.45 4.34 8.06
N LEU A 40 1.58 3.69 8.83
CA LEU A 40 0.76 2.58 8.31
C LEU A 40 -0.16 3.06 7.19
N MET A 41 -0.76 4.24 7.33
CA MET A 41 -1.65 4.78 6.28
C MET A 41 -0.87 5.14 5.02
N THR A 42 0.33 5.68 5.15
CA THR A 42 1.21 5.95 4.00
C THR A 42 1.57 4.66 3.29
N PHE A 43 1.91 3.64 4.05
CA PHE A 43 2.20 2.33 3.50
C PHE A 43 0.97 1.73 2.81
N ALA A 44 -0.22 1.85 3.42
CA ALA A 44 -1.45 1.37 2.82
C ALA A 44 -1.73 2.06 1.48
N ASP A 45 -1.45 3.36 1.39
CA ASP A 45 -1.59 4.10 0.13
C ASP A 45 -0.68 3.52 -0.95
N ALA A 46 0.58 3.27 -0.63
CA ALA A 46 1.51 2.62 -1.55
C ALA A 46 1.03 1.20 -1.92
N ALA A 47 0.52 0.46 -0.93
CA ALA A 47 0.03 -0.89 -1.14
C ALA A 47 -1.18 -0.95 -2.08
N LEU A 48 -2.03 0.08 -2.10
CA LEU A 48 -3.13 0.15 -3.07
C LEU A 48 -2.62 -0.04 -4.50
N PHE A 49 -1.57 0.69 -4.85
CA PHE A 49 -1.02 0.66 -6.21
C PHE A 49 -0.31 -0.67 -6.48
N THR A 50 0.37 -1.23 -5.49
CA THR A 50 1.01 -2.54 -5.63
C THR A 50 -0.03 -3.62 -5.87
N ILE A 51 -1.10 -3.66 -5.07
CA ILE A 51 -2.17 -4.64 -5.19
C ILE A 51 -2.87 -4.49 -6.56
N ALA A 52 -3.08 -3.26 -6.99
CA ALA A 52 -3.76 -2.94 -8.25
C ALA A 52 -2.84 -3.00 -9.48
N ARG A 53 -1.60 -3.44 -9.33
CA ARG A 53 -0.57 -3.33 -10.37
C ARG A 53 -1.03 -3.83 -11.74
N ASN A 54 -1.64 -5.02 -11.78
CA ASN A 54 -2.10 -5.60 -13.04
C ASN A 54 -3.26 -4.81 -13.65
N GLU A 55 -4.10 -4.21 -12.81
CA GLU A 55 -5.22 -3.39 -13.26
C GLU A 55 -4.76 -2.03 -13.76
N MET A 56 -3.73 -1.48 -13.13
CA MET A 56 -3.19 -0.17 -13.51
C MET A 56 -2.39 -0.22 -14.81
N ARG A 57 -1.68 -1.32 -15.05
CA ARG A 57 -0.83 -1.48 -16.23
C ARG A 57 0.09 -0.28 -16.42
N ASP A 58 -0.07 0.45 -17.54
CA ASP A 58 0.74 1.60 -17.89
C ASP A 58 0.13 2.93 -17.44
N SER A 59 -0.95 2.87 -16.65
CA SER A 59 -1.64 4.07 -16.24
C SER A 59 -0.99 4.70 -15.02
N TYR A 60 -0.94 6.02 -14.99
CA TYR A 60 -0.77 6.77 -13.76
C TYR A 60 -2.11 6.78 -13.01
N GLY A 61 -2.05 7.02 -11.74
CA GLY A 61 -3.25 7.11 -10.93
C GLY A 61 -3.07 8.02 -9.74
N VAL A 62 -4.20 8.45 -9.21
CA VAL A 62 -4.25 9.21 -7.95
C VAL A 62 -5.19 8.50 -7.00
N THR A 63 -4.86 8.55 -5.71
CA THR A 63 -5.72 8.01 -4.67
C THR A 63 -6.88 8.96 -4.45
N MET A 64 -8.10 8.49 -4.66
CA MET A 64 -9.32 9.27 -4.44
C MET A 64 -9.89 9.09 -3.05
N ASN A 65 -9.63 7.93 -2.45
CA ASN A 65 -10.12 7.61 -1.13
C ASN A 65 -9.20 6.56 -0.52
N LEU A 66 -8.94 6.71 0.77
CA LEU A 66 -8.21 5.72 1.55
C LEU A 66 -8.81 5.73 2.95
N ALA A 67 -9.29 4.58 3.39
CA ALA A 67 -9.86 4.39 4.70
C ALA A 67 -9.24 3.18 5.37
N GLY A 68 -9.05 3.25 6.67
CA GLY A 68 -8.45 2.15 7.39
C GLY A 68 -8.90 2.08 8.83
N ASP A 69 -8.86 0.87 9.35
CA ASP A 69 -9.14 0.57 10.75
C ASP A 69 -7.89 -0.05 11.37
N PHE A 70 -7.38 0.59 12.42
CA PHE A 70 -6.21 0.10 13.12
C PHE A 70 -6.60 -1.05 14.04
N LEU A 71 -5.92 -2.20 13.88
CA LEU A 71 -6.26 -3.44 14.57
C LEU A 71 -5.26 -3.76 15.67
N ALA A 72 -3.98 -3.44 15.46
CA ALA A 72 -2.90 -3.70 16.41
C ALA A 72 -1.74 -2.76 16.12
N ALA A 73 -0.83 -2.66 17.06
CA ALA A 73 0.35 -1.80 16.93
C ALA A 73 1.51 -2.53 16.26
N GLY A 74 2.15 -1.87 15.31
CA GLY A 74 3.39 -2.35 14.71
C GLY A 74 4.59 -2.06 15.59
N LYS A 75 5.62 -2.89 15.49
CA LYS A 75 6.83 -2.80 16.32
C LYS A 75 8.08 -2.88 15.47
N VAL A 76 9.18 -2.33 16.00
CA VAL A 76 10.49 -2.39 15.35
C VAL A 76 10.86 -3.83 15.04
N GLY A 77 11.42 -4.05 13.87
CA GLY A 77 11.91 -5.35 13.43
C GLY A 77 10.87 -6.20 12.72
N GLN A 78 9.60 -5.85 12.81
CA GLN A 78 8.56 -6.60 12.13
C GLN A 78 8.66 -6.42 10.61
N ARG A 79 8.38 -7.50 9.90
CA ARG A 79 8.17 -7.46 8.47
C ARG A 79 6.75 -7.02 8.21
N ILE A 80 6.61 -5.83 7.65
CA ILE A 80 5.32 -5.25 7.35
C ILE A 80 4.96 -5.60 5.91
N GLU A 81 3.78 -6.19 5.72
CA GLU A 81 3.32 -6.57 4.39
C GLU A 81 1.90 -6.08 4.15
N GLY A 82 1.66 -5.58 2.95
CA GLY A 82 0.33 -5.19 2.49
C GLY A 82 -0.13 -6.14 1.40
N ARG A 83 -1.27 -6.80 1.63
CA ARG A 83 -1.87 -7.75 0.71
C ARG A 83 -3.33 -7.41 0.53
N GLY A 84 -3.86 -7.76 -0.62
CA GLY A 84 -5.28 -7.51 -0.85
C GLY A 84 -5.72 -7.92 -2.24
N GLU A 85 -6.83 -7.33 -2.64
CA GLU A 85 -7.44 -7.64 -3.92
C GLU A 85 -8.10 -6.40 -4.52
N VAL A 86 -8.21 -6.40 -5.85
CA VAL A 86 -9.05 -5.45 -6.57
C VAL A 86 -10.48 -5.98 -6.47
N THR A 87 -11.37 -5.22 -5.84
CA THR A 87 -12.77 -5.62 -5.69
C THR A 87 -13.59 -5.21 -6.92
N ARG A 88 -13.15 -4.18 -7.62
CA ARG A 88 -13.75 -3.76 -8.89
C ARG A 88 -12.72 -3.01 -9.71
N GLY A 89 -12.57 -3.39 -10.97
CA GLY A 89 -11.64 -2.77 -11.90
C GLY A 89 -12.22 -2.73 -13.30
N GLY A 90 -11.34 -2.57 -14.30
CA GLY A 90 -11.71 -2.58 -15.71
C GLY A 90 -12.09 -1.23 -16.29
N GLY A 91 -12.27 -0.20 -15.45
CA GLY A 91 -12.59 1.15 -15.88
C GLY A 91 -11.52 2.14 -15.42
N LYS A 92 -11.91 3.42 -15.36
CA LYS A 92 -11.01 4.49 -14.90
C LYS A 92 -10.82 4.47 -13.39
N THR A 93 -11.69 3.80 -12.67
CA THR A 93 -11.68 3.76 -11.20
C THR A 93 -11.43 2.33 -10.76
N VAL A 94 -10.47 2.15 -9.86
CA VAL A 94 -10.07 0.83 -9.33
C VAL A 94 -10.34 0.83 -7.83
N PHE A 95 -11.13 -0.14 -7.39
CA PHE A 95 -11.48 -0.32 -5.97
C PHE A 95 -10.64 -1.45 -5.39
N VAL A 96 -9.97 -1.17 -4.29
CA VAL A 96 -9.01 -2.08 -3.66
C VAL A 96 -9.34 -2.22 -2.18
N ARG A 97 -9.16 -3.41 -1.64
CA ARG A 97 -9.18 -3.64 -0.20
C ARG A 97 -8.02 -4.54 0.20
N GLY A 98 -7.56 -4.40 1.43
CA GLY A 98 -6.44 -5.19 1.88
C GLY A 98 -6.23 -5.16 3.38
N ILE A 99 -5.19 -5.87 3.78
CA ILE A 99 -4.74 -5.97 5.16
C ILE A 99 -3.26 -5.69 5.19
N VAL A 100 -2.84 -4.90 6.17
CA VAL A 100 -1.42 -4.75 6.51
C VAL A 100 -1.13 -5.64 7.71
N THR A 101 -0.11 -6.46 7.60
CA THR A 101 0.33 -7.35 8.68
C THR A 101 1.74 -6.99 9.13
N GLY A 102 2.04 -7.27 10.41
CA GLY A 102 3.39 -7.25 10.94
C GLY A 102 3.72 -8.65 11.42
N ASP A 103 4.69 -9.31 10.79
CA ASP A 103 5.04 -10.71 11.04
C ASP A 103 3.80 -11.61 11.07
N GLY A 104 2.87 -11.36 10.14
CA GLY A 104 1.64 -12.13 10.02
C GLY A 104 0.48 -11.67 10.90
N THR A 105 0.70 -10.79 11.86
CA THR A 105 -0.37 -10.26 12.71
C THR A 105 -1.04 -9.08 12.02
N PRO A 106 -2.38 -9.08 11.86
CA PRO A 106 -3.07 -7.96 11.24
C PRO A 106 -2.92 -6.68 12.05
N LEU A 107 -2.47 -5.61 11.40
CA LEU A 107 -2.26 -4.30 12.00
C LEU A 107 -3.27 -3.27 11.52
N LEU A 108 -3.67 -3.37 10.26
CA LEU A 108 -4.55 -2.38 9.63
C LEU A 108 -5.40 -3.08 8.57
N SER A 109 -6.70 -2.86 8.62
CA SER A 109 -7.61 -3.22 7.54
C SER A 109 -7.86 -1.96 6.73
N PHE A 110 -7.72 -2.02 5.41
CA PHE A 110 -7.86 -0.81 4.61
C PHE A 110 -8.63 -1.05 3.32
N SER A 111 -9.19 0.02 2.80
CA SER A 111 -9.78 0.06 1.48
C SER A 111 -9.43 1.38 0.81
N GLY A 112 -9.39 1.39 -0.50
CA GLY A 112 -9.08 2.60 -1.21
C GLY A 112 -9.60 2.58 -2.64
N ILE A 113 -9.59 3.76 -3.23
CA ILE A 113 -10.05 3.97 -4.60
C ILE A 113 -8.98 4.74 -5.34
N ILE A 114 -8.56 4.19 -6.49
CA ILE A 114 -7.57 4.82 -7.37
C ILE A 114 -8.31 5.27 -8.63
N ARG A 115 -8.06 6.49 -9.07
CA ARG A 115 -8.51 6.97 -10.36
C ARG A 115 -7.33 7.02 -11.32
N LYS A 116 -7.47 6.38 -12.47
CA LYS A 116 -6.48 6.44 -13.54
C LYS A 116 -6.53 7.81 -14.18
N THR A 117 -5.36 8.43 -14.39
CA THR A 117 -5.27 9.80 -14.91
C THR A 117 -4.67 9.88 -16.31
N GLY A 118 -4.14 8.76 -16.83
CA GLY A 118 -3.58 8.72 -18.17
C GLY A 118 -2.50 7.66 -18.27
N LYS A 119 -2.12 7.34 -19.49
CA LYS A 119 -1.09 6.34 -19.75
C LYS A 119 0.29 6.96 -19.62
N ARG A 120 1.23 6.20 -19.09
CA ARG A 120 2.61 6.66 -18.92
C ARG A 120 3.25 7.04 -20.26
N ALA A 121 2.96 6.29 -21.33
CA ALA A 121 3.48 6.60 -22.65
C ALA A 121 3.03 7.97 -23.16
N ASP A 122 1.81 8.39 -22.81
CA ASP A 122 1.27 9.69 -23.19
C ASP A 122 1.96 10.83 -22.46
N ARG A 123 2.52 10.56 -21.28
CA ARG A 123 3.17 11.58 -20.45
C ARG A 123 4.66 11.70 -20.71
N ILE A 124 5.29 10.67 -21.24
CA ILE A 124 6.72 10.67 -21.50
C ILE A 124 7.10 11.70 -22.57
N GLY A 125 6.20 11.99 -23.50
CA GLY A 125 6.42 12.98 -24.55
C GLY A 125 6.21 14.42 -24.11
N ASP A 126 5.72 14.63 -22.92
CA ASP A 126 5.49 15.96 -22.39
C ASP A 126 6.77 16.54 -21.79
#